data_d31a6876d38874197f3795f996602fed
#
_entry.id   d31a6876d38874197f3795f996602fed
#
_cell.length_a   1.000
_cell.length_b   1.000
_cell.length_c   1.000
_cell.angle_alpha   90.00
_cell.angle_beta   90.00
_cell.angle_gamma   90.00
#
_symmetry.space_group_name_H-M   'P 1'
#
loop_
_entity.id
_entity.type
_entity.pdbx_description
1 polymer ?
#
loop_
_entity_poly.entity_id
_entity_poly.type
_entity_poly.pdbx_seq_one_letter_code
_entity_poly.pdbx_strand_id
1 'polypeptide(L)'
;MWILITVIISSSSTEVNGPIYSRPILHDSLEKCELNLDRIHSDLIKLEYNYPIKVKIEYDEDNKKYLKYSYKTDYTKPEKTKYYHCKKI
;
A
#
# COMPACT_ATOMS: atom_id res chain seq x y z
N MET A 1 15.83 11.62 -6.26
CA MET A 1 14.68 11.81 -5.37
C MET A 1 13.79 10.57 -5.43
N TRP A 2 13.18 10.20 -4.33
CA TRP A 2 12.30 9.04 -4.23
C TRP A 2 10.88 9.48 -3.92
N ILE A 3 9.90 8.77 -4.45
CA ILE A 3 8.50 9.03 -4.16
C ILE A 3 7.86 7.79 -3.54
N LEU A 4 6.98 8.03 -2.57
CA LEU A 4 6.10 6.99 -2.02
C LEU A 4 4.78 7.07 -2.78
N ILE A 5 4.48 6.03 -3.53
CA ILE A 5 3.26 5.94 -4.34
C ILE A 5 2.31 4.96 -3.69
N THR A 6 1.04 5.34 -3.60
CA THR A 6 -0.02 4.46 -3.14
C THR A 6 -0.90 4.09 -4.33
N VAL A 7 -1.05 2.80 -4.58
CA VAL A 7 -1.91 2.27 -5.65
C VAL A 7 -3.03 1.49 -5.00
N ILE A 8 -4.28 1.80 -5.36
CA ILE A 8 -5.46 1.12 -4.83
C ILE A 8 -6.09 0.31 -5.95
N ILE A 9 -6.25 -1.00 -5.73
CA ILE A 9 -6.85 -1.90 -6.69
C ILE A 9 -8.06 -2.55 -6.03
N SER A 10 -9.20 -2.50 -6.73
CA SER A 10 -10.40 -3.21 -6.32
C SER A 10 -10.38 -4.61 -6.93
N SER A 11 -10.76 -5.61 -6.15
CA SER A 11 -10.88 -6.99 -6.63
C SER A 11 -12.17 -7.24 -7.39
N SER A 12 -13.06 -6.25 -7.51
CA SER A 12 -14.31 -6.40 -8.23
C SER A 12 -14.06 -6.51 -9.73
N SER A 13 -14.48 -7.62 -10.32
CA SER A 13 -14.38 -7.83 -11.76
C SER A 13 -15.36 -6.97 -12.56
N THR A 14 -16.36 -6.39 -11.90
CA THR A 14 -17.37 -5.55 -12.55
C THR A 14 -16.96 -4.09 -12.62
N GLU A 15 -15.97 -3.70 -11.86
CA GLU A 15 -15.45 -2.32 -11.91
C GLU A 15 -14.48 -2.18 -13.09
N VAL A 16 -14.80 -1.27 -13.98
CA VAL A 16 -13.97 -0.94 -15.13
C VAL A 16 -12.86 0.03 -14.74
N ASN A 17 -12.85 0.47 -13.50
CA ASN A 17 -11.86 1.41 -12.99
C ASN A 17 -10.52 0.71 -12.79
N GLY A 18 -9.51 1.19 -13.46
CA GLY A 18 -8.14 0.73 -13.26
C GLY A 18 -7.60 1.13 -11.89
N PRO A 19 -6.30 0.92 -11.66
CA PRO A 19 -5.67 1.29 -10.39
C PRO A 19 -5.87 2.78 -10.09
N ILE A 20 -6.18 3.10 -8.85
CA ILE A 20 -6.32 4.48 -8.38
C ILE A 20 -5.02 4.84 -7.68
N TYR A 21 -4.41 5.95 -8.10
CA TYR A 21 -3.18 6.45 -7.51
C TYR A 21 -3.49 7.60 -6.58
N SER A 22 -3.04 7.52 -5.34
CA SER A 22 -3.11 8.65 -4.43
C SER A 22 -1.93 9.59 -4.67
N ARG A 23 -1.99 10.78 -4.07
CA ARG A 23 -0.97 11.81 -4.21
C ARG A 23 0.38 11.29 -3.70
N PRO A 24 1.45 11.32 -4.51
CA PRO A 24 2.76 10.84 -4.06
C PRO A 24 3.39 11.76 -3.02
N ILE A 25 4.16 11.16 -2.12
CA ILE A 25 4.93 11.88 -1.12
C ILE A 25 6.41 11.82 -1.53
N LEU A 26 7.04 12.99 -1.62
CA LEU A 26 8.44 13.11 -2.04
C LEU A 26 9.40 12.93 -0.86
N HIS A 27 10.49 12.20 -1.11
CA HIS A 27 11.56 11.97 -0.15
C HIS A 27 12.92 12.17 -0.81
N ASP A 28 13.87 12.69 -0.04
CA ASP A 28 15.24 12.97 -0.54
C ASP A 28 16.03 11.70 -0.80
N SER A 29 15.73 10.61 -0.10
CA SER A 29 16.47 9.37 -0.20
C SER A 29 15.56 8.16 -0.09
N LEU A 30 16.02 7.02 -0.59
CA LEU A 30 15.33 5.75 -0.44
C LEU A 30 15.15 5.40 1.03
N GLU A 31 16.17 5.66 1.85
CA GLU A 31 16.10 5.39 3.28
C GLU A 31 14.94 6.11 3.96
N LYS A 32 14.75 7.40 3.68
CA LYS A 32 13.64 8.17 4.23
C LYS A 32 12.29 7.65 3.73
N CYS A 33 12.22 7.29 2.45
CA CYS A 33 11.00 6.71 1.88
C CYS A 33 10.64 5.39 2.56
N GLU A 34 11.63 4.52 2.77
CA GLU A 34 11.41 3.24 3.43
C GLU A 34 11.08 3.39 4.92
N LEU A 35 11.62 4.40 5.60
CA LEU A 35 11.23 4.71 6.97
C LEU A 35 9.76 5.10 7.07
N ASN A 36 9.28 5.89 6.11
CA ASN A 36 7.87 6.25 6.07
C ASN A 36 7.01 5.03 5.78
N LEU A 37 7.47 4.15 4.89
CA LEU A 37 6.80 2.89 4.59
C LEU A 37 6.69 2.03 5.86
N ASP A 38 7.75 1.92 6.63
CA ASP A 38 7.78 1.15 7.87
C ASP A 38 6.85 1.74 8.93
N ARG A 39 6.72 3.06 8.98
CA ARG A 39 5.79 3.73 9.89
C ARG A 39 4.34 3.42 9.53
N ILE A 40 4.01 3.46 8.23
CA ILE A 40 2.68 3.09 7.75
C ILE A 40 2.39 1.63 8.10
N HIS A 41 3.35 0.75 7.89
CA HIS A 41 3.22 -0.66 8.23
C HIS A 41 2.95 -0.86 9.72
N SER A 42 3.69 -0.17 10.57
CA SER A 42 3.50 -0.23 12.03
C SER A 42 2.10 0.23 12.45
N ASP A 43 1.62 1.32 11.86
CA ASP A 43 0.28 1.84 12.15
C ASP A 43 -0.82 0.87 11.70
N LEU A 44 -0.65 0.26 10.53
CA LEU A 44 -1.62 -0.68 9.99
C LEU A 44 -1.66 -1.99 10.78
N ILE A 45 -0.53 -2.46 11.29
CA ILE A 45 -0.47 -3.64 12.14
C ILE A 45 -1.31 -3.43 13.41
N LYS A 46 -1.30 -2.24 13.98
CA LYS A 46 -2.12 -1.92 15.15
C LYS A 46 -3.61 -2.03 14.83
N LEU A 47 -4.01 -1.65 13.63
CA LEU A 47 -5.40 -1.76 13.19
C LEU A 47 -5.80 -3.21 12.94
N GLU A 48 -4.86 -4.08 12.55
CA GLU A 48 -5.12 -5.48 12.26
C GLU A 48 -5.69 -6.25 13.47
N TYR A 49 -5.36 -5.83 14.68
CA TYR A 49 -5.91 -6.41 15.90
C TYR A 49 -7.41 -6.18 16.08
N ASN A 50 -7.92 -5.08 15.54
CA ASN A 50 -9.31 -4.66 15.76
C ASN A 50 -10.20 -4.78 14.54
N TYR A 51 -9.64 -4.94 13.36
CA TYR A 51 -10.37 -4.94 12.10
C TYR A 51 -9.93 -6.12 11.22
N PRO A 52 -10.83 -6.64 10.36
CA PRO A 52 -10.49 -7.75 9.45
C PRO A 52 -9.66 -7.25 8.25
N ILE A 53 -8.44 -6.87 8.52
CA ILE A 53 -7.49 -6.40 7.51
C ILE A 53 -6.26 -7.29 7.49
N LYS A 54 -5.54 -7.30 6.37
CA LYS A 54 -4.30 -8.05 6.20
C LYS A 54 -3.20 -7.11 5.74
N VAL A 55 -2.07 -7.13 6.43
CA VAL A 55 -0.92 -6.27 6.14
C VAL A 55 0.31 -7.13 5.98
N LYS A 56 1.05 -6.93 4.89
CA LYS A 56 2.30 -7.66 4.61
C LYS A 56 3.34 -6.74 4.01
N ILE A 57 4.60 -7.00 4.34
CA ILE A 57 5.75 -6.47 3.60
C ILE A 57 6.20 -7.56 2.64
N GLU A 58 6.32 -7.21 1.37
CA GLU A 58 6.82 -8.11 0.33
C GLU A 58 7.96 -7.42 -0.42
N TYR A 59 8.66 -8.18 -1.24
CA TYR A 59 9.79 -7.67 -2.03
C TYR A 59 9.52 -7.90 -3.51
N ASP A 60 9.83 -6.89 -4.32
CA ASP A 60 9.68 -6.99 -5.77
C ASP A 60 10.87 -7.68 -6.43
N GLU A 61 10.88 -7.73 -7.77
CA GLU A 61 11.95 -8.37 -8.55
C GLU A 61 13.32 -7.72 -8.33
N ASP A 62 13.34 -6.42 -8.03
CA ASP A 62 14.56 -5.68 -7.74
C ASP A 62 14.96 -5.76 -6.26
N ASN A 63 14.30 -6.63 -5.50
CA ASN A 63 14.54 -6.84 -4.08
C ASN A 63 14.25 -5.60 -3.24
N LYS A 64 13.34 -4.75 -3.70
CA LYS A 64 12.86 -3.58 -2.97
C LYS A 64 11.56 -3.91 -2.28
N LYS A 65 11.45 -3.49 -1.01
CA LYS A 65 10.25 -3.79 -0.25
C LYS A 65 9.08 -2.89 -0.64
N TYR A 66 7.90 -3.46 -0.55
CA TYR A 66 6.65 -2.71 -0.68
C TYR A 66 5.65 -3.24 0.34
N LEU A 67 4.67 -2.41 0.67
CA LEU A 67 3.63 -2.74 1.64
C LEU A 67 2.37 -3.10 0.89
N LYS A 68 1.79 -4.25 1.26
CA LYS A 68 0.51 -4.71 0.74
C LYS A 68 -0.52 -4.69 1.87
N TYR A 69 -1.62 -4.00 1.66
CA TYR A 69 -2.68 -3.83 2.64
C TYR A 69 -4.02 -4.16 2.00
N SER A 70 -4.68 -5.21 2.51
CA SER A 70 -5.98 -5.67 2.00
C SER A 70 -7.05 -5.43 3.05
N TYR A 71 -8.19 -4.88 2.64
CA TYR A 71 -9.29 -4.56 3.53
C TYR A 71 -10.64 -4.64 2.82
N LYS A 72 -11.71 -4.79 3.62
CA LYS A 72 -13.09 -4.69 3.13
C LYS A 72 -13.77 -3.54 3.85
N THR A 73 -14.51 -2.74 3.11
CA THR A 73 -15.29 -1.65 3.69
C THR A 73 -16.63 -2.15 4.23
N ASP A 74 -17.12 -3.27 3.71
CA ASP A 74 -18.39 -3.89 4.08
C ASP A 74 -18.35 -5.36 3.66
N TYR A 75 -19.15 -6.21 4.31
CA TYR A 75 -19.28 -7.64 3.96
C TYR A 75 -19.78 -7.85 2.53
N THR A 76 -20.59 -6.92 2.03
CA THR A 76 -21.18 -7.02 0.70
C THR A 76 -20.30 -6.46 -0.40
N LYS A 77 -19.21 -5.76 -0.04
CA LYS A 77 -18.31 -5.13 -0.98
C LYS A 77 -17.05 -5.97 -1.20
N PRO A 78 -16.47 -5.90 -2.42
CA PRO A 78 -15.24 -6.63 -2.71
C PRO A 78 -14.08 -6.11 -1.88
N GLU A 79 -13.12 -6.98 -1.64
CA GLU A 79 -11.87 -6.63 -0.98
C GLU A 79 -11.09 -5.63 -1.84
N LYS A 80 -10.53 -4.63 -1.19
CA LYS A 80 -9.64 -3.65 -1.82
C LYS A 80 -8.22 -3.89 -1.33
N THR A 81 -7.25 -3.68 -2.20
CA THR A 81 -5.84 -3.83 -1.88
C THR A 81 -5.11 -2.53 -2.20
N LYS A 82 -4.35 -2.04 -1.23
CA LYS A 82 -3.46 -0.90 -1.39
C LYS A 82 -2.03 -1.39 -1.43
N TYR A 83 -1.27 -0.83 -2.35
CA TYR A 83 0.17 -1.07 -2.46
C TYR A 83 0.92 0.23 -2.25
N TYR A 84 1.89 0.21 -1.36
CA TYR A 84 2.73 1.37 -1.07
C TYR A 84 4.14 1.06 -1.55
N HIS A 85 4.61 1.82 -2.53
CA HIS A 85 5.91 1.61 -3.16
C HIS A 85 6.79 2.85 -3.06
N CYS A 86 8.09 2.64 -2.85
CA CYS A 86 9.09 3.68 -3.04
C CYS A 86 9.66 3.57 -4.44
N LYS A 87 9.51 4.61 -5.24
CA LYS A 87 9.99 4.67 -6.62
C LYS A 87 10.98 5.80 -6.78
N LYS A 88 12.02 5.55 -7.59
CA LYS A 88 12.99 6.58 -7.93
C LYS A 88 12.45 7.43 -9.10
N ILE A 89 12.59 8.72 -8.97
CA ILE A 89 12.28 9.65 -10.05
C ILE A 89 13.54 9.91 -10.88
#